data_ee9cd993e306c0154e607eda089b4252
#
_entry.id   ee9cd993e306c0154e607eda089b4252
#
_cell.length_a   1.000
_cell.length_b   1.000
_cell.length_c   1.000
_cell.angle_alpha   90.00
_cell.angle_beta   90.00
_cell.angle_gamma   90.00
#
_symmetry.space_group_name_H-M   'P 1'
#
loop_
_entity.id
_entity.type
_entity.pdbx_description
1 polymer ?
#
loop_
_entity_poly.entity_id
_entity_poly.type
_entity_poly.pdbx_seq_one_letter_code
_entity_poly.pdbx_strand_id
1 'polypeptide(L)'
;SSIDHQLNEIWKEPTEEFKNEFISATDNMDIKFSENYTGELNLHYSTWINKINKILERGVCIITDYGYNNKEYFLEDRAEGTLVCIYNHKANFDPLYKVGEQDISTFVNFSHLSKISEDIGMHVCGYLTQYNFLIKLGILNIFENKKFDDKEKHVELNRLKNILLPNAMGELFKVLILKKNINTQLLSTKKFNHIHKL
;
A
#
# COMPACT_ATOMS: atom_id res chain seq x y z
N SER A 1 19.06 -39.06 7.22
CA SER A 1 18.97 -38.77 5.78
C SER A 1 18.17 -37.51 5.63
N SER A 2 18.84 -36.38 5.33
CA SER A 2 18.21 -35.14 4.96
C SER A 2 17.52 -35.33 3.61
N ILE A 3 16.19 -35.34 3.59
CA ILE A 3 15.44 -35.18 2.37
C ILE A 3 15.60 -33.70 2.04
N ASP A 4 16.29 -33.42 0.97
CA ASP A 4 16.43 -32.08 0.40
C ASP A 4 15.06 -31.67 -0.13
N HIS A 5 14.25 -31.01 0.72
CA HIS A 5 12.93 -30.47 0.33
C HIS A 5 13.16 -29.18 -0.45
N GLN A 6 13.54 -29.30 -1.70
CA GLN A 6 13.60 -28.16 -2.60
C GLN A 6 12.18 -27.75 -2.95
N LEU A 7 11.78 -26.52 -2.59
CA LEU A 7 10.52 -25.92 -3.01
C LEU A 7 10.65 -25.45 -4.45
N ASN A 8 9.60 -25.66 -5.23
CA ASN A 8 9.52 -25.22 -6.61
C ASN A 8 8.17 -24.53 -6.85
N GLU A 9 8.17 -23.52 -7.68
CA GLU A 9 6.94 -22.90 -8.17
C GLU A 9 6.26 -23.83 -9.17
N ILE A 10 4.93 -23.89 -9.07
CA ILE A 10 4.09 -24.61 -10.03
C ILE A 10 2.94 -23.72 -10.46
N TRP A 11 2.70 -23.64 -11.75
CA TRP A 11 1.54 -22.97 -12.33
C TRP A 11 0.33 -23.87 -12.30
N LYS A 12 -0.81 -23.30 -11.95
CA LYS A 12 -2.12 -23.99 -11.92
C LYS A 12 -3.19 -23.10 -12.50
N GLU A 13 -4.27 -23.72 -12.97
CA GLU A 13 -5.48 -22.97 -13.32
C GLU A 13 -5.99 -22.18 -12.10
N PRO A 14 -6.38 -20.92 -12.29
CA PRO A 14 -6.87 -20.08 -11.22
C PRO A 14 -8.19 -20.61 -10.65
N THR A 15 -8.35 -20.50 -9.34
CA THR A 15 -9.61 -20.80 -8.67
C THR A 15 -10.70 -19.79 -9.08
N GLU A 16 -11.98 -20.14 -8.89
CA GLU A 16 -13.09 -19.19 -9.15
C GLU A 16 -13.02 -17.98 -8.22
N GLU A 17 -12.56 -18.14 -6.99
CA GLU A 17 -12.30 -17.03 -6.07
C GLU A 17 -11.27 -16.05 -6.66
N PHE A 18 -10.14 -16.57 -7.16
CA PHE A 18 -9.10 -15.74 -7.79
C PHE A 18 -9.65 -15.00 -9.03
N LYS A 19 -10.39 -15.69 -9.89
CA LYS A 19 -10.98 -15.08 -11.09
C LYS A 19 -11.94 -13.93 -10.74
N ASN A 20 -12.82 -14.15 -9.77
CA ASN A 20 -13.78 -13.15 -9.33
C ASN A 20 -13.08 -11.92 -8.73
N GLU A 21 -12.07 -12.14 -7.90
CA GLU A 21 -11.28 -11.05 -7.31
C GLU A 21 -10.48 -10.29 -8.36
N PHE A 22 -9.91 -10.98 -9.34
CA PHE A 22 -9.22 -10.36 -10.47
C PHE A 22 -10.16 -9.49 -11.30
N ILE A 23 -11.35 -9.97 -11.63
CA ILE A 23 -12.38 -9.18 -12.32
C ILE A 23 -12.75 -7.96 -11.49
N SER A 24 -12.94 -8.12 -10.17
CA SER A 24 -13.24 -7.00 -9.28
C SER A 24 -12.12 -5.96 -9.22
N ALA A 25 -10.88 -6.40 -9.20
CA ALA A 25 -9.70 -5.52 -9.16
C ALA A 25 -9.46 -4.76 -10.46
N THR A 26 -9.85 -5.35 -11.60
CA THR A 26 -9.64 -4.78 -12.94
C THR A 26 -10.92 -4.20 -13.56
N ASP A 27 -12.01 -4.18 -12.82
CA ASP A 27 -13.29 -3.63 -13.28
C ASP A 27 -13.16 -2.18 -13.78
N ASN A 28 -13.80 -1.89 -14.90
CA ASN A 28 -13.74 -0.59 -15.60
C ASN A 28 -12.34 -0.18 -16.12
N MET A 29 -11.44 -1.14 -16.29
CA MET A 29 -10.13 -0.89 -16.88
C MET A 29 -10.04 -1.53 -18.26
N ASP A 30 -9.62 -0.75 -19.25
CA ASP A 30 -9.22 -1.26 -20.56
C ASP A 30 -7.72 -1.61 -20.54
N ILE A 31 -7.38 -2.69 -19.82
CA ILE A 31 -6.00 -3.18 -19.72
C ILE A 31 -5.84 -4.38 -20.64
N LYS A 32 -4.78 -4.33 -21.46
CA LYS A 32 -4.26 -5.49 -22.18
C LYS A 32 -2.96 -5.90 -21.54
N PHE A 33 -2.96 -7.03 -20.90
CA PHE A 33 -1.75 -7.62 -20.34
C PHE A 33 -0.91 -8.26 -21.46
N SER A 34 0.40 -8.14 -21.38
CA SER A 34 1.34 -8.89 -22.21
C SER A 34 1.25 -10.40 -21.91
N GLU A 35 1.70 -11.24 -22.84
CA GLU A 35 1.59 -12.70 -22.73
C GLU A 35 2.24 -13.29 -21.47
N ASN A 36 3.30 -12.64 -20.97
CA ASN A 36 4.04 -13.10 -19.79
C ASN A 36 3.85 -12.18 -18.57
N TYR A 37 2.76 -11.41 -18.53
CA TYR A 37 2.49 -10.54 -17.41
C TYR A 37 2.27 -11.35 -16.14
N THR A 38 3.05 -11.08 -15.11
CA THR A 38 2.91 -11.64 -13.77
C THR A 38 2.60 -10.53 -12.78
N GLY A 39 1.69 -10.76 -11.86
CA GLY A 39 1.30 -9.78 -10.87
C GLY A 39 0.68 -10.46 -9.65
N GLU A 40 0.51 -9.68 -8.60
CA GLU A 40 -0.06 -10.16 -7.35
C GLU A 40 -1.51 -9.71 -7.21
N LEU A 41 -2.30 -10.54 -6.56
CA LEU A 41 -3.67 -10.24 -6.18
C LEU A 41 -3.89 -10.61 -4.71
N ASN A 42 -4.34 -9.66 -3.91
CA ASN A 42 -4.63 -9.91 -2.52
C ASN A 42 -6.08 -10.38 -2.34
N LEU A 43 -6.25 -11.69 -2.11
CA LEU A 43 -7.56 -12.32 -1.89
C LEU A 43 -8.18 -12.01 -0.51
N HIS A 44 -7.45 -11.30 0.37
CA HIS A 44 -7.86 -11.08 1.75
C HIS A 44 -8.30 -9.65 2.07
N TYR A 45 -8.31 -8.74 1.10
CA TYR A 45 -8.74 -7.36 1.34
C TYR A 45 -10.15 -7.31 1.90
N SER A 46 -11.10 -8.03 1.32
CA SER A 46 -12.49 -8.09 1.79
C SER A 46 -12.60 -8.57 3.23
N THR A 47 -11.90 -9.66 3.55
CA THR A 47 -11.91 -10.22 4.92
C THR A 47 -11.28 -9.27 5.93
N TRP A 48 -10.17 -8.64 5.56
CA TRP A 48 -9.43 -7.74 6.43
C TRP A 48 -10.20 -6.46 6.71
N ILE A 49 -10.67 -5.78 5.68
CA ILE A 49 -11.38 -4.51 5.83
C ILE A 49 -12.75 -4.69 6.51
N ASN A 50 -13.42 -5.83 6.30
CA ASN A 50 -14.64 -6.18 7.02
C ASN A 50 -14.40 -6.32 8.53
N LYS A 51 -13.27 -6.86 8.95
CA LYS A 51 -12.92 -6.91 10.39
C LYS A 51 -12.77 -5.51 10.95
N ILE A 52 -12.06 -4.61 10.24
CA ILE A 52 -11.92 -3.20 10.64
C ILE A 52 -13.29 -2.53 10.70
N ASN A 53 -14.13 -2.72 9.69
CA ASN A 53 -15.46 -2.13 9.63
C ASN A 53 -16.35 -2.57 10.80
N LYS A 54 -16.25 -3.83 11.25
CA LYS A 54 -17.00 -4.34 12.41
C LYS A 54 -16.55 -3.71 13.73
N ILE A 55 -15.25 -3.44 13.87
CA ILE A 55 -14.69 -2.87 15.11
C ILE A 55 -14.90 -1.34 15.14
N LEU A 56 -14.80 -0.67 14.01
CA LEU A 56 -14.94 0.77 13.90
C LEU A 56 -16.43 1.14 13.81
N GLU A 57 -17.07 1.49 14.92
CA GLU A 57 -18.44 2.00 14.92
C GLU A 57 -18.56 3.39 14.32
N ARG A 58 -17.62 4.29 14.70
CA ARG A 58 -17.55 5.68 14.24
C ARG A 58 -16.10 6.16 14.31
N GLY A 59 -15.60 6.72 13.20
CA GLY A 59 -14.22 7.24 13.21
C GLY A 59 -13.56 7.25 11.85
N VAL A 60 -12.23 7.25 11.90
CA VAL A 60 -11.34 7.27 10.74
C VAL A 60 -10.39 6.09 10.81
N CYS A 61 -10.20 5.42 9.69
CA CYS A 61 -9.13 4.45 9.48
C CYS A 61 -8.11 5.06 8.53
N ILE A 62 -6.84 5.05 8.90
CA ILE A 62 -5.73 5.53 8.10
C ILE A 62 -4.84 4.34 7.79
N ILE A 63 -4.66 4.07 6.50
CA ILE A 63 -3.84 2.96 5.99
C ILE A 63 -2.66 3.59 5.26
N THR A 64 -1.46 3.25 5.70
CA THR A 64 -0.21 3.75 5.10
C THR A 64 0.64 2.57 4.70
N ASP A 65 0.94 2.46 3.41
CA ASP A 65 1.74 1.36 2.87
C ASP A 65 2.35 1.74 1.52
N TYR A 66 3.25 0.89 0.99
CA TYR A 66 3.68 0.93 -0.40
C TYR A 66 2.52 0.58 -1.30
N GLY A 67 2.37 1.27 -2.41
CA GLY A 67 1.33 0.89 -3.35
C GLY A 67 0.99 1.94 -4.37
N TYR A 68 0.02 1.55 -5.20
CA TYR A 68 -0.39 2.31 -6.37
C TYR A 68 -1.91 2.30 -6.52
N ASN A 69 -2.43 3.25 -7.30
CA ASN A 69 -3.76 3.12 -7.88
C ASN A 69 -3.73 2.08 -9.01
N ASN A 70 -4.87 1.63 -9.48
CA ASN A 70 -4.98 0.59 -10.51
C ASN A 70 -4.12 0.87 -11.75
N LYS A 71 -4.15 2.09 -12.29
CA LYS A 71 -3.41 2.45 -13.50
C LYS A 71 -1.90 2.31 -13.32
N GLU A 72 -1.41 2.70 -12.14
CA GLU A 72 0.00 2.58 -11.79
C GLU A 72 0.37 1.15 -11.37
N TYR A 73 -0.57 0.41 -10.77
CA TYR A 73 -0.37 -0.96 -10.30
C TYR A 73 -0.18 -1.95 -11.45
N PHE A 74 -1.01 -1.81 -12.49
CA PHE A 74 -1.02 -2.71 -13.65
C PHE A 74 -0.26 -2.14 -14.87
N LEU A 75 0.73 -1.28 -14.66
CA LEU A 75 1.59 -0.81 -15.75
C LEU A 75 2.42 -1.96 -16.34
N GLU A 76 2.64 -1.90 -17.66
CA GLU A 76 3.51 -2.85 -18.37
C GLU A 76 4.95 -2.87 -17.82
N ASP A 77 5.44 -1.74 -17.34
CA ASP A 77 6.75 -1.62 -16.66
C ASP A 77 6.82 -2.46 -15.36
N ARG A 78 5.70 -3.03 -14.92
CA ARG A 78 5.56 -3.93 -13.76
C ARG A 78 5.08 -5.33 -14.17
N ALA A 79 5.41 -5.75 -15.39
CA ALA A 79 5.01 -7.07 -15.90
C ALA A 79 5.60 -8.25 -15.12
N GLU A 80 6.57 -8.02 -14.24
CA GLU A 80 7.15 -9.01 -13.32
C GLU A 80 6.54 -8.91 -11.90
N GLY A 81 5.51 -8.08 -11.70
CA GLY A 81 4.84 -7.88 -10.42
C GLY A 81 5.51 -6.84 -9.53
N THR A 82 5.14 -6.86 -8.27
CA THR A 82 5.61 -5.93 -7.22
C THR A 82 6.25 -6.65 -6.04
N LEU A 83 6.37 -7.99 -6.13
CA LEU A 83 6.92 -8.82 -5.06
C LEU A 83 8.38 -8.45 -4.79
N VAL A 84 8.68 -8.22 -3.53
CA VAL A 84 10.05 -7.99 -3.03
C VAL A 84 10.26 -8.78 -1.76
N CYS A 85 11.39 -9.46 -1.67
CA CYS A 85 11.83 -10.18 -0.49
C CYS A 85 12.99 -9.44 0.17
N ILE A 86 12.99 -9.40 1.50
CA ILE A 86 14.06 -8.72 2.27
C ILE A 86 14.68 -9.70 3.24
N TYR A 87 15.98 -9.93 3.06
CA TYR A 87 16.80 -10.72 3.95
C TYR A 87 18.06 -9.92 4.37
N ASN A 88 18.29 -9.79 5.66
CA ASN A 88 19.41 -9.02 6.21
C ASN A 88 19.52 -7.59 5.61
N HIS A 89 18.41 -6.88 5.50
CA HIS A 89 18.29 -5.54 4.89
C HIS A 89 18.68 -5.46 3.41
N LYS A 90 18.73 -6.57 2.71
CA LYS A 90 18.98 -6.64 1.26
C LYS A 90 17.73 -7.16 0.55
N ALA A 91 17.34 -6.43 -0.48
CA ALA A 91 16.23 -6.85 -1.34
C ALA A 91 16.69 -7.95 -2.31
N ASN A 92 15.79 -8.91 -2.55
CA ASN A 92 15.85 -9.89 -3.63
C ASN A 92 14.42 -10.16 -4.13
N PHE A 93 14.28 -10.94 -5.19
CA PHE A 93 12.99 -11.23 -5.83
C PHE A 93 12.65 -12.71 -5.87
N ASP A 94 13.36 -13.54 -5.12
CA ASP A 94 13.12 -14.97 -5.04
C ASP A 94 12.42 -15.32 -3.71
N PRO A 95 11.10 -15.61 -3.73
CA PRO A 95 10.35 -15.96 -2.52
C PRO A 95 10.77 -17.31 -1.93
N LEU A 96 11.47 -18.14 -2.70
CA LEU A 96 11.96 -19.44 -2.25
C LEU A 96 13.40 -19.38 -1.71
N TYR A 97 14.06 -18.22 -1.82
CA TYR A 97 15.35 -18.00 -1.17
C TYR A 97 15.15 -17.84 0.34
N LYS A 98 15.92 -18.55 1.14
CA LYS A 98 15.87 -18.44 2.60
C LYS A 98 14.45 -18.52 3.19
N VAL A 99 13.69 -19.52 2.78
CA VAL A 99 12.31 -19.75 3.22
C VAL A 99 12.18 -19.74 4.75
N GLY A 100 11.28 -18.90 5.25
CA GLY A 100 11.06 -18.69 6.68
C GLY A 100 12.05 -17.74 7.36
N GLU A 101 13.04 -17.19 6.64
CA GLU A 101 14.04 -16.26 7.19
C GLU A 101 13.99 -14.86 6.54
N GLN A 102 13.16 -14.67 5.53
CA GLN A 102 13.01 -13.38 4.82
C GLN A 102 11.59 -12.84 4.91
N ASP A 103 11.46 -11.52 4.86
CA ASP A 103 10.18 -10.86 4.69
C ASP A 103 9.79 -10.92 3.21
N ILE A 104 8.55 -11.30 2.91
CA ILE A 104 7.99 -11.30 1.57
C ILE A 104 6.89 -10.24 1.55
N SER A 105 7.03 -9.26 0.67
CA SER A 105 6.12 -8.13 0.56
C SER A 105 5.68 -7.92 -0.88
N THR A 106 4.45 -7.43 -1.05
CA THR A 106 3.91 -6.95 -2.32
C THR A 106 3.31 -5.57 -2.10
N PHE A 107 3.13 -4.80 -3.15
CA PHE A 107 2.55 -3.48 -3.05
C PHE A 107 1.02 -3.57 -2.91
N VAL A 108 0.44 -2.58 -2.24
CA VAL A 108 -1.02 -2.48 -2.08
C VAL A 108 -1.64 -1.90 -3.35
N ASN A 109 -2.66 -2.57 -3.88
CA ASN A 109 -3.56 -1.98 -4.86
C ASN A 109 -4.62 -1.13 -4.14
N PHE A 110 -4.37 0.18 -4.04
CA PHE A 110 -5.24 1.09 -3.31
C PHE A 110 -6.59 1.32 -3.99
N SER A 111 -6.69 1.24 -5.32
CA SER A 111 -7.98 1.33 -6.00
C SER A 111 -8.89 0.16 -5.64
N HIS A 112 -8.36 -1.06 -5.67
CA HIS A 112 -9.11 -2.26 -5.30
C HIS A 112 -9.53 -2.24 -3.82
N LEU A 113 -8.60 -1.90 -2.93
CA LEU A 113 -8.91 -1.76 -1.50
C LEU A 113 -9.96 -0.68 -1.23
N SER A 114 -9.92 0.44 -1.95
CA SER A 114 -10.89 1.52 -1.86
C SER A 114 -12.28 1.09 -2.30
N LYS A 115 -12.39 0.39 -3.45
CA LYS A 115 -13.64 -0.15 -3.95
C LYS A 115 -14.31 -1.07 -2.92
N ILE A 116 -13.56 -2.05 -2.42
CA ILE A 116 -14.06 -2.97 -1.40
C ILE A 116 -14.50 -2.22 -0.12
N SER A 117 -13.77 -1.17 0.26
CA SER A 117 -14.11 -0.37 1.44
C SER A 117 -15.43 0.39 1.26
N GLU A 118 -15.66 0.99 0.10
CA GLU A 118 -16.91 1.69 -0.23
C GLU A 118 -18.09 0.71 -0.25
N ASP A 119 -17.93 -0.48 -0.81
CA ASP A 119 -18.97 -1.51 -0.92
C ASP A 119 -19.51 -1.95 0.45
N ILE A 120 -18.71 -1.81 1.51
CA ILE A 120 -19.11 -2.15 2.89
C ILE A 120 -19.45 -0.93 3.76
N GLY A 121 -19.58 0.26 3.14
CA GLY A 121 -19.98 1.49 3.81
C GLY A 121 -18.88 2.23 4.58
N MET A 122 -17.61 1.97 4.28
CA MET A 122 -16.48 2.79 4.72
C MET A 122 -16.10 3.76 3.60
N HIS A 123 -16.39 5.04 3.78
CA HIS A 123 -16.20 6.04 2.73
C HIS A 123 -14.75 6.49 2.60
N VAL A 124 -14.24 6.43 1.38
CA VAL A 124 -12.92 6.99 1.04
C VAL A 124 -13.00 8.51 1.08
N CYS A 125 -12.23 9.15 1.93
CA CYS A 125 -12.16 10.60 2.03
C CYS A 125 -10.78 11.18 1.70
N GLY A 126 -9.77 10.35 1.49
CA GLY A 126 -8.45 10.80 1.08
C GLY A 126 -7.59 9.68 0.52
N TYR A 127 -6.86 10.00 -0.56
CA TYR A 127 -5.76 9.23 -1.09
C TYR A 127 -4.62 10.17 -1.44
N LEU A 128 -3.48 10.02 -0.78
CA LEU A 128 -2.37 10.98 -0.84
C LEU A 128 -1.04 10.24 -0.81
N THR A 129 0.03 10.92 -1.25
CA THR A 129 1.38 10.49 -0.87
C THR A 129 1.62 10.77 0.61
N GLN A 130 2.49 9.99 1.24
CA GLN A 130 2.89 10.21 2.64
C GLN A 130 3.43 11.63 2.84
N TYR A 131 4.22 12.15 1.91
CA TYR A 131 4.69 13.52 1.91
C TYR A 131 3.54 14.51 2.05
N ASN A 132 2.56 14.46 1.14
CA ASN A 132 1.43 15.37 1.17
C ASN A 132 0.59 15.25 2.44
N PHE A 133 0.42 14.05 2.95
CA PHE A 133 -0.30 13.81 4.20
C PHE A 133 0.40 14.45 5.39
N LEU A 134 1.69 14.19 5.57
CA LEU A 134 2.47 14.68 6.71
C LEU A 134 2.66 16.21 6.66
N ILE A 135 2.91 16.78 5.47
CA ILE A 135 3.00 18.24 5.30
C ILE A 135 1.71 18.94 5.70
N LYS A 136 0.57 18.37 5.30
CA LYS A 136 -0.74 18.94 5.66
C LYS A 136 -1.07 18.84 7.14
N LEU A 137 -0.56 17.83 7.81
CA LEU A 137 -0.66 17.71 9.27
C LEU A 137 0.31 18.62 10.02
N GLY A 138 1.18 19.36 9.30
CA GLY A 138 2.07 20.35 9.89
C GLY A 138 3.33 19.75 10.50
N ILE A 139 3.85 18.66 9.94
CA ILE A 139 5.05 17.99 10.47
C ILE A 139 6.25 18.94 10.57
N LEU A 140 6.38 19.91 9.65
CA LEU A 140 7.45 20.89 9.70
C LEU A 140 7.32 21.81 10.91
N ASN A 141 6.11 22.28 11.22
CA ASN A 141 5.85 23.09 12.40
C ASN A 141 6.13 22.31 13.69
N ILE A 142 5.80 21.00 13.71
CA ILE A 142 6.12 20.15 14.87
C ILE A 142 7.63 20.04 15.04
N PHE A 143 8.36 19.86 13.94
CA PHE A 143 9.83 19.79 13.96
C PHE A 143 10.46 21.11 14.41
N GLU A 144 10.03 22.24 13.87
CA GLU A 144 10.55 23.57 14.20
C GLU A 144 10.30 23.98 15.66
N ASN A 145 9.15 23.59 16.22
CA ASN A 145 8.78 23.91 17.60
C ASN A 145 9.42 22.99 18.64
N LYS A 146 10.02 21.87 18.22
CA LYS A 146 10.71 20.95 19.14
C LYS A 146 12.14 21.44 19.40
N LYS A 147 12.50 21.51 20.67
CA LYS A 147 13.88 21.84 21.09
C LYS A 147 14.76 20.60 20.94
N PHE A 148 15.85 20.75 20.21
CA PHE A 148 16.87 19.74 20.00
C PHE A 148 18.23 20.32 20.35
N ASP A 149 19.14 19.51 20.85
CA ASP A 149 20.56 19.83 20.79
C ASP A 149 21.07 19.67 19.33
N ASP A 150 22.31 20.11 19.05
CA ASP A 150 22.85 20.09 17.68
C ASP A 150 22.99 18.69 17.12
N LYS A 151 23.31 17.68 17.93
CA LYS A 151 23.43 16.29 17.49
C LYS A 151 22.07 15.67 17.22
N GLU A 152 21.13 15.85 18.14
CA GLU A 152 19.75 15.40 17.99
C GLU A 152 19.11 16.01 16.75
N LYS A 153 19.32 17.31 16.53
CA LYS A 153 18.77 18.01 15.38
C LYS A 153 19.22 17.40 14.05
N HIS A 154 20.49 17.01 13.91
CA HIS A 154 20.99 16.35 12.71
C HIS A 154 20.34 14.97 12.50
N VAL A 155 20.21 14.18 13.55
CA VAL A 155 19.59 12.85 13.48
C VAL A 155 18.10 12.97 13.09
N GLU A 156 17.37 13.84 13.77
CA GLU A 156 15.93 14.03 13.51
C GLU A 156 15.67 14.66 12.15
N LEU A 157 16.55 15.55 11.67
CA LEU A 157 16.46 16.08 10.30
C LEU A 157 16.65 14.98 9.25
N ASN A 158 17.57 14.05 9.46
CA ASN A 158 17.76 12.92 8.55
C ASN A 158 16.56 11.96 8.57
N ARG A 159 15.98 11.71 9.75
CA ARG A 159 14.72 10.94 9.87
C ARG A 159 13.58 11.62 9.13
N LEU A 160 13.43 12.94 9.32
CA LEU A 160 12.42 13.73 8.62
C LEU A 160 12.59 13.68 7.09
N LYS A 161 13.83 13.80 6.62
CA LYS A 161 14.13 13.64 5.19
C LYS A 161 13.73 12.27 4.66
N ASN A 162 14.02 11.19 5.39
CA ASN A 162 13.67 9.84 4.95
C ASN A 162 12.17 9.63 4.80
N ILE A 163 11.34 10.21 5.66
CA ILE A 163 9.88 10.06 5.57
C ILE A 163 9.22 11.03 4.59
N LEU A 164 9.89 12.13 4.19
CA LEU A 164 9.31 13.16 3.34
C LEU A 164 9.85 13.15 1.90
N LEU A 165 11.12 12.80 1.68
CA LEU A 165 11.70 12.95 0.34
C LEU A 165 11.09 11.96 -0.67
N PRO A 166 10.88 12.38 -1.93
CA PRO A 166 10.30 11.54 -2.98
C PRO A 166 11.09 10.26 -3.28
N ASN A 167 12.42 10.37 -3.28
CA ASN A 167 13.33 9.25 -3.52
C ASN A 167 13.54 8.33 -2.30
N ALA A 168 12.80 8.57 -1.22
CA ALA A 168 12.77 7.74 -0.02
C ALA A 168 11.33 7.26 0.21
N MET A 169 10.72 7.58 1.36
CA MET A 169 9.37 7.11 1.70
C MET A 169 8.25 8.06 1.28
N GLY A 170 8.57 9.33 1.00
CA GLY A 170 7.56 10.39 0.84
C GLY A 170 6.59 10.18 -0.31
N GLU A 171 7.06 9.70 -1.46
CA GLU A 171 6.25 9.40 -2.64
C GLU A 171 5.89 7.92 -2.76
N LEU A 172 6.77 7.02 -2.30
CA LEU A 172 6.57 5.58 -2.40
C LEU A 172 5.40 5.11 -1.54
N PHE A 173 5.32 5.62 -0.30
CA PHE A 173 4.20 5.34 0.57
C PHE A 173 2.98 6.18 0.19
N LYS A 174 1.83 5.53 0.18
CA LYS A 174 0.53 6.16 0.00
C LYS A 174 -0.27 6.09 1.30
N VAL A 175 -1.17 7.03 1.45
CA VAL A 175 -2.07 7.12 2.60
C VAL A 175 -3.50 7.10 2.09
N LEU A 176 -4.21 6.04 2.42
CA LEU A 176 -5.65 5.92 2.22
C LEU A 176 -6.37 6.26 3.51
N ILE A 177 -7.35 7.14 3.43
CA ILE A 177 -8.13 7.59 4.57
C ILE A 177 -9.58 7.21 4.35
N LEU A 178 -10.08 6.33 5.21
CA LEU A 178 -11.46 5.87 5.24
C LEU A 178 -12.16 6.48 6.43
N LYS A 179 -13.43 6.80 6.29
CA LYS A 179 -14.29 7.28 7.40
C LYS A 179 -15.55 6.46 7.50
N LYS A 180 -16.06 6.31 8.71
CA LYS A 180 -17.34 5.68 9.00
C LYS A 180 -18.13 6.53 9.98
N ASN A 181 -19.40 6.81 9.66
CA ASN A 181 -20.36 7.52 10.52
C ASN A 181 -19.88 8.89 11.05
N ILE A 182 -19.03 9.59 10.29
CA ILE A 182 -18.61 10.98 10.57
C ILE A 182 -18.81 11.86 9.35
N ASN A 183 -19.33 13.07 9.58
CA ASN A 183 -19.60 14.07 8.52
C ASN A 183 -18.51 15.15 8.44
N THR A 184 -17.49 15.09 9.31
CA THR A 184 -16.44 16.11 9.35
C THR A 184 -15.48 15.94 8.17
N GLN A 185 -15.13 17.06 7.52
CA GLN A 185 -14.06 17.10 6.54
C GLN A 185 -12.70 17.10 7.28
N LEU A 186 -11.83 16.17 6.94
CA LEU A 186 -10.51 16.08 7.52
C LEU A 186 -9.58 17.13 6.88
N LEU A 187 -8.75 17.79 7.68
CA LEU A 187 -7.78 18.80 7.20
C LEU A 187 -6.79 18.20 6.20
N SER A 188 -6.35 16.99 6.42
CA SER A 188 -5.42 16.27 5.55
C SER A 188 -5.98 15.99 4.14
N THR A 189 -7.30 16.06 3.95
CA THR A 189 -7.94 15.77 2.65
C THR A 189 -8.22 17.01 1.81
N LYS A 190 -7.95 18.23 2.33
CA LYS A 190 -8.08 19.49 1.58
C LYS A 190 -6.86 19.70 0.69
N LYS A 191 -6.99 19.89 -0.61
CA LYS A 191 -5.91 20.05 -1.62
C LYS A 191 -4.96 18.81 -1.71
N PHE A 192 -4.34 18.60 -2.86
CA PHE A 192 -3.43 17.48 -3.16
C PHE A 192 -3.99 16.07 -2.84
N ASN A 193 -5.30 15.95 -2.76
CA ASN A 193 -5.98 14.67 -2.63
C ASN A 193 -6.10 14.05 -4.01
N HIS A 194 -5.57 12.83 -4.16
CA HIS A 194 -5.55 12.09 -5.42
C HIS A 194 -6.71 11.09 -5.53
N ILE A 195 -7.78 11.26 -4.75
CA ILE A 195 -8.94 10.34 -4.71
C ILE A 195 -9.53 10.08 -6.11
N HIS A 196 -9.43 11.06 -7.02
CA HIS A 196 -9.86 10.92 -8.41
C HIS A 196 -9.02 9.93 -9.24
N LYS A 197 -7.92 9.42 -8.70
CA LYS A 197 -7.07 8.41 -9.32
C LYS A 197 -7.44 6.98 -8.90
N LEU A 198 -8.25 6.85 -7.86
CA LEU A 198 -8.76 5.55 -7.40
C LEU A 198 -9.91 5.08 -8.28
#